data_7c4fab412af5d0d782f1f3fb853ac18b
#
_entry.id   7c4fab412af5d0d782f1f3fb853ac18b
#
_cell.length_a   1.000
_cell.length_b   1.000
_cell.length_c   1.000
_cell.angle_alpha   90.00
_cell.angle_beta   90.00
_cell.angle_gamma   90.00
#
_symmetry.space_group_name_H-M   'P 1'
#
loop_
_entity.id
_entity.type
_entity.pdbx_description
1 polymer ?
#
loop_
_entity_poly.entity_id
_entity_poly.type
_entity_poly.pdbx_seq_one_letter_code
_entity_poly.pdbx_strand_id
1 'polypeptide(L)'
;MKMIKQTTTTLSEIMTTKVITVDISERVEEALRLMIKFDVGSVIVTDKQRPVGIITERDITRVSLRGDSLLRIPVRGLMSKPVQSVAPDTEVWKAFEIMLKLGVRRLPVVDDEKLVGMVTEKDLTRWVLRIFYEPSLPEEIRTLVQNPRIEALTGRPRCPNCGNYQVECVCVRTAVSPEE
;
A
#
# COMPACT_ATOMS: atom_id res chain seq x y z
N MET A 1 24.05 18.13 21.06
CA MET A 1 22.92 18.01 20.12
C MET A 1 23.49 18.17 18.70
N LYS A 2 23.81 17.05 18.00
CA LYS A 2 24.37 17.12 16.65
C LYS A 2 23.29 17.71 15.73
N MET A 3 23.61 18.83 15.09
CA MET A 3 22.76 19.41 14.04
C MET A 3 22.47 18.31 13.00
N ILE A 4 21.19 17.97 12.88
CA ILE A 4 20.68 17.08 11.85
C ILE A 4 21.00 17.78 10.53
N LYS A 5 21.94 17.25 9.75
CA LYS A 5 22.08 17.65 8.35
C LYS A 5 20.68 17.47 7.74
N GLN A 6 20.07 18.57 7.32
CA GLN A 6 18.83 18.52 6.56
C GLN A 6 19.12 17.74 5.28
N THR A 7 18.86 16.46 5.32
CA THR A 7 18.84 15.64 4.10
C THR A 7 17.56 16.01 3.36
N THR A 8 17.71 16.80 2.31
CA THR A 8 16.63 17.17 1.38
C THR A 8 16.24 15.98 0.51
N THR A 9 15.91 14.84 1.13
CA THR A 9 15.42 13.66 0.41
C THR A 9 14.00 13.93 -0.08
N THR A 10 13.78 13.72 -1.36
CA THR A 10 12.47 13.88 -1.99
C THR A 10 11.73 12.55 -2.12
N LEU A 11 10.43 12.61 -2.39
CA LEU A 11 9.61 11.40 -2.53
C LEU A 11 10.03 10.56 -3.73
N SER A 12 10.55 11.15 -4.79
CA SER A 12 11.07 10.43 -5.96
C SER A 12 12.17 9.40 -5.60
N GLU A 13 12.91 9.64 -4.50
CA GLU A 13 13.98 8.75 -4.05
C GLU A 13 13.50 7.54 -3.23
N ILE A 14 12.29 7.62 -2.66
CA ILE A 14 11.77 6.58 -1.75
C ILE A 14 10.44 5.97 -2.19
N MET A 15 9.74 6.58 -3.14
CA MET A 15 8.43 6.13 -3.61
C MET A 15 8.49 4.79 -4.33
N THR A 16 7.40 4.04 -4.25
CA THR A 16 7.16 2.87 -5.10
C THR A 16 6.60 3.34 -6.45
N THR A 17 7.28 3.02 -7.56
CA THR A 17 6.86 3.41 -8.91
C THR A 17 5.86 2.44 -9.54
N LYS A 18 5.83 1.17 -9.11
CA LYS A 18 4.86 0.17 -9.58
C LYS A 18 3.58 0.24 -8.76
N VAL A 19 2.75 1.23 -9.06
CA VAL A 19 1.46 1.42 -8.38
C VAL A 19 0.39 0.56 -9.05
N ILE A 20 -0.38 -0.18 -8.23
CA ILE A 20 -1.51 -0.96 -8.74
C ILE A 20 -2.72 -0.04 -8.88
N THR A 21 -3.29 -0.01 -10.06
CA THR A 21 -4.42 0.84 -10.42
C THR A 21 -5.62 0.03 -10.89
N VAL A 22 -6.80 0.59 -10.75
CA VAL A 22 -8.06 0.07 -11.28
C VAL A 22 -8.78 1.21 -12.01
N ASP A 23 -9.41 0.93 -13.14
CA ASP A 23 -10.16 1.93 -13.88
C ASP A 23 -11.47 2.29 -13.15
N ILE A 24 -11.88 3.55 -13.24
CA ILE A 24 -13.09 4.08 -12.58
C ILE A 24 -14.39 3.38 -13.04
N SER A 25 -14.39 2.78 -14.22
CA SER A 25 -15.52 2.03 -14.78
C SER A 25 -15.66 0.62 -14.19
N GLU A 26 -14.59 0.12 -13.56
CA GLU A 26 -14.54 -1.23 -13.00
C GLU A 26 -15.39 -1.38 -11.73
N ARG A 27 -15.54 -2.63 -11.29
CA ARG A 27 -16.26 -2.99 -10.08
C ARG A 27 -15.29 -3.23 -8.91
N VAL A 28 -15.81 -3.16 -7.71
CA VAL A 28 -15.06 -3.46 -6.48
C VAL A 28 -14.44 -4.86 -6.51
N GLU A 29 -15.08 -5.82 -7.20
CA GLU A 29 -14.52 -7.16 -7.41
C GLU A 29 -13.12 -7.12 -8.04
N GLU A 30 -12.93 -6.30 -9.09
CA GLU A 30 -11.63 -6.19 -9.75
C GLU A 30 -10.59 -5.52 -8.84
N ALA A 31 -10.97 -4.48 -8.09
CA ALA A 31 -10.09 -3.87 -7.10
C ALA A 31 -9.61 -4.91 -6.06
N LEU A 32 -10.51 -5.75 -5.55
CA LEU A 32 -10.18 -6.83 -4.63
C LEU A 32 -9.25 -7.88 -5.26
N ARG A 33 -9.56 -8.29 -6.50
CA ARG A 33 -8.73 -9.25 -7.24
C ARG A 33 -7.29 -8.74 -7.39
N LEU A 34 -7.13 -7.45 -7.71
CA LEU A 34 -5.83 -6.80 -7.82
C LEU A 34 -5.12 -6.72 -6.47
N MET A 35 -5.81 -6.37 -5.39
CA MET A 35 -5.24 -6.33 -4.04
C MET A 35 -4.69 -7.70 -3.63
N ILE A 36 -5.46 -8.78 -3.84
CA ILE A 36 -5.05 -10.16 -3.54
C ILE A 36 -3.88 -10.58 -4.41
N LYS A 37 -3.98 -10.36 -5.73
CA LYS A 37 -2.96 -10.78 -6.71
C LYS A 37 -1.60 -10.16 -6.44
N PHE A 38 -1.58 -8.88 -6.07
CA PHE A 38 -0.34 -8.12 -5.87
C PHE A 38 0.04 -7.92 -4.41
N ASP A 39 -0.74 -8.49 -3.49
CA ASP A 39 -0.53 -8.40 -2.03
C ASP A 39 -0.42 -6.94 -1.56
N VAL A 40 -1.39 -6.13 -1.97
CA VAL A 40 -1.43 -4.71 -1.61
C VAL A 40 -2.74 -4.35 -0.91
N GLY A 41 -2.67 -3.58 0.16
CA GLY A 41 -3.85 -3.16 0.93
C GLY A 41 -4.59 -1.95 0.33
N SER A 42 -4.32 -1.58 -0.93
CA SER A 42 -5.03 -0.51 -1.63
C SER A 42 -4.74 -0.52 -3.13
N VAL A 43 -5.67 0.02 -3.90
CA VAL A 43 -5.50 0.32 -5.32
C VAL A 43 -5.87 1.77 -5.58
N ILE A 44 -5.19 2.42 -6.51
CA ILE A 44 -5.54 3.76 -6.97
C ILE A 44 -6.59 3.63 -8.07
N VAL A 45 -7.66 4.38 -7.95
CA VAL A 45 -8.68 4.47 -8.99
C VAL A 45 -8.26 5.54 -9.98
N THR A 46 -8.22 5.19 -11.26
CA THR A 46 -7.81 6.09 -12.34
C THR A 46 -8.94 6.31 -13.32
N ASP A 47 -9.00 7.52 -13.87
CA ASP A 47 -9.77 7.87 -15.06
C ASP A 47 -8.78 8.38 -16.11
N LYS A 48 -8.64 7.65 -17.23
CA LYS A 48 -7.67 7.98 -18.31
C LYS A 48 -6.26 8.24 -17.76
N GLN A 49 -5.78 7.36 -16.88
CA GLN A 49 -4.48 7.41 -16.20
C GLN A 49 -4.33 8.51 -15.11
N ARG A 50 -5.33 9.37 -14.90
CA ARG A 50 -5.34 10.35 -13.81
C ARG A 50 -5.85 9.68 -12.54
N PRO A 51 -5.18 9.82 -11.41
CA PRO A 51 -5.68 9.31 -10.14
C PRO A 51 -6.87 10.16 -9.66
N VAL A 52 -8.02 9.52 -9.50
CA VAL A 52 -9.28 10.18 -9.10
C VAL A 52 -9.77 9.73 -7.72
N GLY A 53 -9.25 8.61 -7.21
CA GLY A 53 -9.63 8.07 -5.92
C GLY A 53 -8.70 6.96 -5.46
N ILE A 54 -8.95 6.47 -4.26
CA ILE A 54 -8.27 5.31 -3.68
C ILE A 54 -9.29 4.38 -3.04
N ILE A 55 -9.10 3.08 -3.19
CA ILE A 55 -9.83 2.05 -2.45
C ILE A 55 -8.84 1.30 -1.58
N THR A 56 -9.19 1.13 -0.31
CA THR A 56 -8.40 0.42 0.68
C THR A 56 -9.17 -0.76 1.25
N GLU A 57 -8.47 -1.71 1.89
CA GLU A 57 -9.10 -2.81 2.64
C GLU A 57 -10.10 -2.29 3.68
N ARG A 58 -9.82 -1.13 4.30
CA ARG A 58 -10.73 -0.49 5.26
C ARG A 58 -12.06 -0.08 4.61
N ASP A 59 -12.03 0.43 3.38
CA ASP A 59 -13.25 0.82 2.66
C ASP A 59 -14.10 -0.41 2.35
N ILE A 60 -13.45 -1.49 1.94
CA ILE A 60 -14.10 -2.77 1.68
C ILE A 60 -14.70 -3.36 2.96
N THR A 61 -13.93 -3.39 4.06
CA THR A 61 -14.41 -3.90 5.36
C THR A 61 -15.63 -3.13 5.87
N ARG A 62 -15.67 -1.81 5.71
CA ARG A 62 -16.80 -0.97 6.14
C ARG A 62 -18.10 -1.31 5.43
N VAL A 63 -18.04 -1.78 4.21
CA VAL A 63 -19.26 -2.07 3.42
C VAL A 63 -19.56 -3.56 3.30
N SER A 64 -18.62 -4.44 3.70
CA SER A 64 -18.82 -5.90 3.66
C SER A 64 -20.03 -6.37 4.46
N LEU A 65 -20.42 -5.64 5.50
CA LEU A 65 -21.62 -5.91 6.30
C LEU A 65 -22.93 -5.62 5.55
N ARG A 66 -22.88 -5.02 4.36
CA ARG A 66 -24.08 -4.68 3.56
C ARG A 66 -24.55 -5.81 2.63
N GLY A 67 -23.87 -6.96 2.65
CA GLY A 67 -24.26 -8.17 1.92
C GLY A 67 -23.54 -8.36 0.58
N ASP A 68 -23.89 -9.44 -0.12
CA ASP A 68 -23.18 -9.95 -1.31
C ASP A 68 -23.16 -9.01 -2.55
N SER A 69 -23.95 -7.94 -2.53
CA SER A 69 -23.94 -6.97 -3.62
C SER A 69 -22.69 -6.11 -3.71
N LEU A 70 -21.80 -6.15 -2.67
CA LEU A 70 -20.58 -5.36 -2.59
C LEU A 70 -19.70 -5.51 -3.83
N LEU A 71 -19.47 -6.72 -4.28
CA LEU A 71 -18.57 -7.01 -5.41
C LEU A 71 -19.07 -6.38 -6.72
N ARG A 72 -20.38 -6.16 -6.83
CA ARG A 72 -21.01 -5.57 -8.03
C ARG A 72 -21.04 -4.04 -8.02
N ILE A 73 -20.67 -3.41 -6.90
CA ILE A 73 -20.64 -1.95 -6.80
C ILE A 73 -19.53 -1.41 -7.72
N PRO A 74 -19.79 -0.37 -8.53
CA PRO A 74 -18.72 0.34 -9.26
C PRO A 74 -17.70 0.94 -8.28
N VAL A 75 -16.40 0.88 -8.62
CA VAL A 75 -15.33 1.42 -7.75
C VAL A 75 -15.56 2.89 -7.38
N ARG A 76 -16.14 3.68 -8.29
CA ARG A 76 -16.51 5.10 -8.05
C ARG A 76 -17.50 5.30 -6.90
N GLY A 77 -18.28 4.28 -6.55
CA GLY A 77 -19.25 4.31 -5.45
C GLY A 77 -18.63 3.97 -4.08
N LEU A 78 -17.43 3.40 -4.06
CA LEU A 78 -16.73 3.01 -2.85
C LEU A 78 -15.47 3.81 -2.59
N MET A 79 -14.80 4.29 -3.62
CA MET A 79 -13.52 5.00 -3.49
C MET A 79 -13.62 6.23 -2.60
N SER A 80 -12.58 6.46 -1.82
CA SER A 80 -12.36 7.74 -1.14
C SER A 80 -11.88 8.77 -2.16
N LYS A 81 -12.55 9.93 -2.24
CA LYS A 81 -12.28 11.02 -3.17
C LYS A 81 -12.56 12.39 -2.54
N PRO A 82 -11.87 13.48 -2.97
CA PRO A 82 -10.73 13.45 -3.89
C PRO A 82 -9.54 12.73 -3.28
N VAL A 83 -8.70 12.09 -4.12
CA VAL A 83 -7.45 11.51 -3.64
C VAL A 83 -6.47 12.65 -3.34
N GLN A 84 -5.91 12.63 -2.13
CA GLN A 84 -4.83 13.56 -1.78
C GLN A 84 -3.54 13.05 -2.41
N SER A 85 -2.91 13.87 -3.22
CA SER A 85 -1.66 13.55 -3.92
C SER A 85 -0.58 14.58 -3.63
N VAL A 86 0.66 14.22 -3.92
CA VAL A 86 1.86 15.04 -3.73
C VAL A 86 2.73 14.97 -4.98
N ALA A 87 3.59 15.98 -5.18
CA ALA A 87 4.56 15.98 -6.28
C ALA A 87 5.79 15.13 -5.95
N PRO A 88 6.54 14.62 -6.95
CA PRO A 88 7.73 13.79 -6.73
C PRO A 88 8.89 14.52 -6.06
N ASP A 89 8.97 15.83 -6.21
CA ASP A 89 9.96 16.71 -5.57
C ASP A 89 9.59 17.12 -4.13
N THR A 90 8.42 16.70 -3.64
CA THR A 90 8.00 16.94 -2.25
C THR A 90 9.00 16.30 -1.29
N GLU A 91 9.45 17.07 -0.29
CA GLU A 91 10.32 16.55 0.77
C GLU A 91 9.61 15.48 1.60
N VAL A 92 10.38 14.45 2.00
CA VAL A 92 9.86 13.31 2.77
C VAL A 92 9.16 13.77 4.06
N TRP A 93 9.72 14.76 4.77
CA TRP A 93 9.10 15.31 5.98
C TRP A 93 7.76 15.98 5.72
N LYS A 94 7.61 16.62 4.56
CA LYS A 94 6.35 17.25 4.17
C LYS A 94 5.27 16.21 3.92
N ALA A 95 5.61 15.10 3.29
CA ALA A 95 4.69 13.98 3.12
C ALA A 95 4.25 13.40 4.48
N PHE A 96 5.19 13.29 5.42
CA PHE A 96 4.89 12.86 6.80
C PHE A 96 3.86 13.79 7.47
N GLU A 97 4.11 15.10 7.39
CA GLU A 97 3.20 16.13 7.92
C GLU A 97 1.80 16.02 7.31
N ILE A 98 1.72 15.84 5.98
CA ILE A 98 0.46 15.70 5.26
C ILE A 98 -0.29 14.44 5.73
N MET A 99 0.39 13.29 5.83
CA MET A 99 -0.22 12.05 6.30
C MET A 99 -0.79 12.20 7.71
N LEU A 100 -0.05 12.82 8.63
CA LEU A 100 -0.49 13.05 10.00
C LEU A 100 -1.69 14.00 10.07
N LYS A 101 -1.65 15.11 9.35
CA LYS A 101 -2.74 16.11 9.33
C LYS A 101 -4.05 15.54 8.76
N LEU A 102 -3.95 14.73 7.72
CA LEU A 102 -5.11 14.17 7.03
C LEU A 102 -5.56 12.81 7.57
N GLY A 103 -4.78 12.20 8.47
CA GLY A 103 -5.05 10.86 8.98
C GLY A 103 -4.99 9.78 7.90
N VAL A 104 -4.20 10.02 6.83
CA VAL A 104 -4.01 9.07 5.73
C VAL A 104 -2.66 8.39 5.85
N ARG A 105 -2.55 7.16 5.35
CA ARG A 105 -1.33 6.34 5.42
C ARG A 105 -0.68 6.10 4.05
N ARG A 106 -1.23 6.70 3.01
CA ARG A 106 -0.77 6.55 1.63
C ARG A 106 -1.02 7.83 0.88
N LEU A 107 -0.05 8.25 0.08
CA LEU A 107 -0.15 9.41 -0.79
C LEU A 107 0.30 8.99 -2.20
N PRO A 108 -0.58 9.02 -3.20
CA PRO A 108 -0.18 8.95 -4.59
C PRO A 108 0.77 10.09 -4.93
N VAL A 109 1.82 9.79 -5.68
CA VAL A 109 2.75 10.77 -6.21
C VAL A 109 2.36 11.04 -7.65
N VAL A 110 2.12 12.31 -7.96
CA VAL A 110 1.58 12.76 -9.25
C VAL A 110 2.49 13.82 -9.84
N ASP A 111 2.81 13.66 -11.11
CA ASP A 111 3.57 14.60 -11.92
C ASP A 111 2.78 14.89 -13.20
N ASP A 112 2.55 16.16 -13.52
CA ASP A 112 1.71 16.59 -14.66
C ASP A 112 0.40 15.78 -14.78
N GLU A 113 -0.36 15.70 -13.66
CA GLU A 113 -1.62 14.97 -13.55
C GLU A 113 -1.51 13.43 -13.73
N LYS A 114 -0.30 12.90 -13.94
CA LYS A 114 -0.06 11.46 -14.10
C LYS A 114 0.42 10.84 -12.80
N LEU A 115 -0.08 9.67 -12.50
CA LEU A 115 0.39 8.87 -11.38
C LEU A 115 1.79 8.33 -11.71
N VAL A 116 2.82 8.81 -10.97
CA VAL A 116 4.21 8.38 -11.14
C VAL A 116 4.72 7.49 -10.01
N GLY A 117 4.01 7.46 -8.89
CA GLY A 117 4.39 6.64 -7.74
C GLY A 117 3.39 6.68 -6.61
N MET A 118 3.74 6.02 -5.53
CA MET A 118 3.02 6.06 -4.25
C MET A 118 4.02 6.00 -3.11
N VAL A 119 3.78 6.78 -2.06
CA VAL A 119 4.50 6.69 -0.79
C VAL A 119 3.54 6.28 0.31
N THR A 120 4.00 5.42 1.21
CA THR A 120 3.23 4.92 2.35
C THR A 120 3.91 5.29 3.67
N GLU A 121 3.16 5.24 4.77
CA GLU A 121 3.70 5.39 6.12
C GLU A 121 4.87 4.41 6.39
N LYS A 122 4.81 3.19 5.84
CA LYS A 122 5.88 2.19 5.92
C LYS A 122 7.17 2.68 5.22
N ASP A 123 7.05 3.33 4.07
CA ASP A 123 8.21 3.85 3.33
C ASP A 123 8.86 5.01 4.11
N LEU A 124 8.05 5.89 4.67
CA LEU A 124 8.53 6.97 5.53
C LEU A 124 9.21 6.45 6.80
N THR A 125 8.63 5.44 7.45
CA THR A 125 9.22 4.79 8.62
C THR A 125 10.58 4.17 8.28
N ARG A 126 10.68 3.45 7.17
CA ARG A 126 11.95 2.87 6.70
C ARG A 126 12.99 3.95 6.44
N TRP A 127 12.60 5.05 5.82
CA TRP A 127 13.50 6.17 5.56
C TRP A 127 14.02 6.76 6.87
N VAL A 128 13.17 7.02 7.87
CA VAL A 128 13.58 7.50 9.20
C VAL A 128 14.57 6.55 9.84
N LEU A 129 14.27 5.25 9.87
CA LEU A 129 15.16 4.24 10.45
C LEU A 129 16.53 4.23 9.76
N ARG A 130 16.54 4.30 8.44
CA ARG A 130 17.78 4.31 7.65
C ARG A 130 18.63 5.55 7.93
N ILE A 131 18.04 6.73 7.94
CA ILE A 131 18.78 8.00 8.07
C ILE A 131 19.29 8.23 9.49
N PHE A 132 18.48 7.91 10.51
CA PHE A 132 18.76 8.30 11.88
C PHE A 132 19.27 7.18 12.78
N TYR A 133 18.92 5.95 12.49
CA TYR A 133 19.14 4.83 13.40
C TYR A 133 19.97 3.69 12.80
N GLU A 134 20.24 3.66 11.49
CA GLU A 134 20.91 2.54 10.84
C GLU A 134 22.17 2.05 11.56
N PRO A 135 23.10 2.91 12.03
CA PRO A 135 24.30 2.46 12.74
C PRO A 135 24.02 1.77 14.06
N SER A 136 22.85 2.06 14.68
CA SER A 136 22.44 1.56 15.99
C SER A 136 21.44 0.41 15.91
N LEU A 137 20.99 0.03 14.72
CA LEU A 137 20.02 -1.05 14.55
C LEU A 137 20.68 -2.42 14.69
N PRO A 138 20.03 -3.40 15.34
CA PRO A 138 20.38 -4.80 15.23
C PRO A 138 20.47 -5.24 13.78
N GLU A 139 21.37 -6.20 13.45
CA GLU A 139 21.61 -6.61 12.07
C GLU A 139 20.34 -7.13 11.37
N GLU A 140 19.49 -7.84 12.10
CA GLU A 140 18.21 -8.35 11.60
C GLU A 140 17.29 -7.21 11.15
N ILE A 141 17.21 -6.13 11.91
CA ILE A 141 16.40 -4.96 11.59
C ILE A 141 17.03 -4.14 10.46
N ARG A 142 18.38 -3.99 10.49
CA ARG A 142 19.11 -3.28 9.44
C ARG A 142 18.87 -3.90 8.07
N THR A 143 18.93 -5.21 7.96
CA THR A 143 18.62 -5.96 6.73
C THR A 143 17.19 -5.68 6.25
N LEU A 144 16.21 -5.61 7.16
CA LEU A 144 14.82 -5.30 6.84
C LEU A 144 14.62 -3.86 6.35
N VAL A 145 15.39 -2.92 6.88
CA VAL A 145 15.31 -1.51 6.49
C VAL A 145 15.95 -1.27 5.12
N GLN A 146 17.07 -1.94 4.83
CA GLN A 146 17.80 -1.80 3.57
C GLN A 146 17.12 -2.51 2.40
N ASN A 147 16.42 -3.61 2.65
CA ASN A 147 15.79 -4.40 1.62
C ASN A 147 14.25 -4.32 1.66
N PRO A 148 13.63 -3.46 0.83
CA PRO A 148 12.17 -3.32 0.79
C PRO A 148 11.43 -4.58 0.31
N ARG A 149 12.15 -5.57 -0.24
CA ARG A 149 11.58 -6.80 -0.80
C ARG A 149 11.70 -8.03 0.12
N ILE A 150 11.99 -7.86 1.39
CA ILE A 150 12.11 -9.00 2.32
C ILE A 150 10.81 -9.80 2.45
N GLU A 151 9.66 -9.22 2.16
CA GLU A 151 8.41 -9.99 2.05
C GLU A 151 8.54 -11.11 1.00
N ALA A 152 9.34 -10.91 -0.05
CA ALA A 152 9.66 -11.94 -1.03
C ALA A 152 10.74 -12.93 -0.56
N LEU A 153 11.56 -12.56 0.42
CA LEU A 153 12.68 -13.37 0.91
C LEU A 153 12.34 -14.27 2.11
N THR A 154 11.22 -14.01 2.79
CA THR A 154 10.83 -14.86 3.94
C THR A 154 10.41 -16.27 3.55
N GLY A 155 10.35 -16.58 2.24
CA GLY A 155 10.08 -17.93 1.74
C GLY A 155 8.77 -18.54 2.27
N ARG A 156 7.92 -17.77 2.92
CA ARG A 156 6.65 -18.27 3.44
C ARG A 156 5.73 -18.57 2.28
N PRO A 157 5.38 -19.84 2.06
CA PRO A 157 4.50 -20.21 0.96
C PRO A 157 3.13 -19.55 1.16
N ARG A 158 2.62 -18.96 0.09
CA ARG A 158 1.26 -18.40 0.08
C ARG A 158 0.26 -19.50 -0.22
N CYS A 159 -0.91 -19.41 0.37
CA CYS A 159 -2.01 -20.28 0.03
C CYS A 159 -2.44 -20.06 -1.44
N PRO A 160 -2.48 -21.10 -2.27
CA PRO A 160 -2.89 -20.97 -3.67
C PRO A 160 -4.36 -20.53 -3.84
N ASN A 161 -5.20 -20.74 -2.82
CA ASN A 161 -6.62 -20.41 -2.88
C ASN A 161 -6.93 -18.97 -2.48
N CYS A 162 -6.30 -18.46 -1.41
CA CYS A 162 -6.62 -17.13 -0.87
C CYS A 162 -5.45 -16.14 -0.88
N GLY A 163 -4.24 -16.55 -1.28
CA GLY A 163 -3.05 -15.71 -1.33
C GLY A 163 -2.43 -15.37 0.03
N ASN A 164 -3.05 -15.73 1.16
CA ASN A 164 -2.51 -15.50 2.49
C ASN A 164 -1.31 -16.41 2.78
N TYR A 165 -0.45 -16.01 3.74
CA TYR A 165 0.59 -16.90 4.22
C TYR A 165 -0.03 -18.18 4.80
N GLN A 166 0.54 -19.33 4.49
CA GLN A 166 -0.02 -20.64 4.88
C GLN A 166 -0.26 -20.77 6.39
N VAL A 167 0.59 -20.17 7.23
CA VAL A 167 0.43 -20.17 8.69
C VAL A 167 -0.80 -19.39 9.19
N GLU A 168 -1.30 -18.44 8.40
CA GLU A 168 -2.45 -17.59 8.74
C GLU A 168 -3.70 -17.94 7.91
N CYS A 169 -3.56 -18.91 7.01
CA CYS A 169 -4.60 -19.24 6.05
C CYS A 169 -5.67 -20.12 6.66
N VAL A 170 -6.90 -19.59 6.70
CA VAL A 170 -8.09 -20.35 7.12
C VAL A 170 -8.38 -21.53 6.18
N CYS A 171 -8.02 -21.43 4.88
CA CYS A 171 -8.24 -22.50 3.90
C CYS A 171 -7.46 -23.79 4.23
N VAL A 172 -6.31 -23.69 4.91
CA VAL A 172 -5.52 -24.86 5.34
C VAL A 172 -6.14 -25.55 6.55
N ARG A 173 -6.85 -24.76 7.39
CA ARG A 173 -7.51 -25.31 8.59
C ARG A 173 -8.83 -26.02 8.30
N THR A 174 -9.42 -25.76 7.14
CA THR A 174 -10.70 -26.39 6.71
C THR A 174 -10.50 -27.58 5.78
N ALA A 175 -9.28 -27.90 5.40
CA ALA A 175 -8.94 -29.16 4.75
C ALA A 175 -8.88 -30.27 5.82
N VAL A 176 -10.03 -30.57 6.44
CA VAL A 176 -10.26 -31.84 7.11
C VAL A 176 -10.25 -32.87 6.03
N SER A 177 -9.33 -33.82 6.14
CA SER A 177 -9.25 -35.00 5.30
C SER A 177 -10.64 -35.64 5.17
N PRO A 178 -11.05 -36.10 3.99
CA PRO A 178 -12.15 -37.02 3.94
C PRO A 178 -11.64 -38.29 4.65
N GLU A 179 -12.15 -38.54 5.83
CA GLU A 179 -12.01 -39.83 6.46
C GLU A 179 -12.80 -40.86 5.64
N GLU A 180 -12.19 -41.95 5.46
CA GLU A 180 -12.59 -43.21 4.85
C GLU A 180 -14.02 -43.67 5.18
#